data_96214584a6a597a9702a6e0893d72e41
#
_entry.id   96214584a6a597a9702a6e0893d72e41
#
_cell.length_a   1.000
_cell.length_b   1.000
_cell.length_c   1.000
_cell.angle_alpha   90.00
_cell.angle_beta   90.00
_cell.angle_gamma   90.00
#
_symmetry.space_group_name_H-M   'P 1'
#
loop_
_entity.id
_entity.type
_entity.pdbx_description
1 polymer ?
#
loop_
_entity_poly.entity_id
_entity_poly.type
_entity_poly.pdbx_seq_one_letter_code
_entity_poly.pdbx_strand_id
1 'polypeptide(L)'
;MNPERKSEMGFLDHLEELRWRIAKSLLAIIVGSAVSFGYIDQILEILLYPTKNTSSPINLQVLSVQGMFLIKWFISFISGFIIALPVLIFQFWQFVAPGLKINEKKYAFPVVFFSFTSFLIGVSFGYFILIPFSLEFFSSISSGHVENNFSIQYYFSFLTWLLLGAGLIFQLPVIALLLSAIGLLTPPFMRHYRRHSIVVILILSSFITPPDPVSMLIMSFPLILLYELSIGVSWIVNRNKT
;
A
#
# COMPACT_ATOMS: atom_id res chain seq x y z
N MET A 1 6.51 -40.76 -23.81
CA MET A 1 6.25 -39.34 -23.71
C MET A 1 6.69 -38.90 -22.34
N ASN A 2 7.78 -38.16 -22.25
CA ASN A 2 8.47 -37.83 -20.99
C ASN A 2 7.73 -36.70 -20.27
N PRO A 3 7.22 -36.85 -19.04
CA PRO A 3 6.45 -35.82 -18.33
C PRO A 3 7.32 -34.66 -17.79
N GLU A 4 8.63 -34.73 -17.91
CA GLU A 4 9.55 -33.74 -17.33
C GLU A 4 9.76 -32.46 -18.17
N ARG A 5 9.22 -32.35 -19.39
CA ARG A 5 9.38 -31.19 -20.28
C ARG A 5 8.42 -30.03 -20.04
N LYS A 6 7.57 -30.06 -19.00
CA LYS A 6 6.60 -28.99 -18.71
C LYS A 6 7.05 -27.97 -17.64
N SER A 7 8.26 -28.05 -17.12
CA SER A 7 8.71 -27.20 -15.99
C SER A 7 9.61 -26.04 -16.36
N GLU A 8 10.05 -25.90 -17.59
CA GLU A 8 10.87 -24.75 -18.02
C GLU A 8 10.09 -23.95 -19.07
N MET A 9 9.27 -23.00 -18.59
CA MET A 9 8.78 -21.95 -19.48
C MET A 9 10.00 -21.23 -20.07
N GLY A 10 10.07 -21.13 -21.41
CA GLY A 10 11.08 -20.34 -22.07
C GLY A 10 10.99 -18.88 -21.61
N PHE A 11 12.10 -18.18 -21.59
CA PHE A 11 12.14 -16.75 -21.21
C PHE A 11 11.08 -15.92 -21.99
N LEU A 12 10.89 -16.23 -23.27
CA LEU A 12 9.89 -15.55 -24.11
C LEU A 12 8.45 -15.88 -23.69
N ASP A 13 8.15 -17.11 -23.29
CA ASP A 13 6.83 -17.51 -22.81
C ASP A 13 6.48 -16.80 -21.49
N HIS A 14 7.50 -16.62 -20.62
CA HIS A 14 7.33 -15.88 -19.36
C HIS A 14 7.07 -14.37 -19.59
N LEU A 15 7.70 -13.77 -20.60
CA LEU A 15 7.43 -12.39 -21.01
C LEU A 15 6.02 -12.23 -21.61
N GLU A 16 5.57 -13.21 -22.40
CA GLU A 16 4.23 -13.20 -22.94
C GLU A 16 3.16 -13.36 -21.83
N GLU A 17 3.42 -14.21 -20.86
CA GLU A 17 2.58 -14.32 -19.66
C GLU A 17 2.51 -13.00 -18.90
N LEU A 18 3.64 -12.32 -18.67
CA LEU A 18 3.69 -11.01 -18.01
C LEU A 18 2.83 -9.97 -18.75
N ARG A 19 2.93 -9.91 -20.09
CA ARG A 19 2.14 -8.99 -20.90
C ARG A 19 0.63 -9.16 -20.66
N TRP A 20 0.15 -10.41 -20.71
CA TRP A 20 -1.26 -10.71 -20.50
C TRP A 20 -1.73 -10.44 -19.07
N ARG A 21 -0.88 -10.65 -18.08
CA ARG A 21 -1.19 -10.35 -16.68
C ARG A 21 -1.26 -8.84 -16.44
N ILE A 22 -0.34 -8.07 -17.02
CA ILE A 22 -0.39 -6.60 -16.98
C ILE A 22 -1.68 -6.11 -17.66
N ALA A 23 -2.03 -6.63 -18.84
CA ALA A 23 -3.25 -6.23 -19.54
C ALA A 23 -4.51 -6.49 -18.68
N LYS A 24 -4.63 -7.66 -18.02
CA LYS A 24 -5.74 -7.96 -17.11
C LYS A 24 -5.76 -7.04 -15.88
N SER A 25 -4.59 -6.71 -15.34
CA SER A 25 -4.44 -5.79 -14.21
C SER A 25 -4.89 -4.37 -14.59
N LEU A 26 -4.46 -3.88 -15.75
CA LEU A 26 -4.88 -2.58 -16.27
C LEU A 26 -6.39 -2.52 -16.53
N LEU A 27 -6.96 -3.58 -17.11
CA LEU A 27 -8.40 -3.66 -17.31
C LEU A 27 -9.17 -3.60 -15.99
N ALA A 28 -8.70 -4.32 -14.96
CA ALA A 28 -9.31 -4.28 -13.63
C ALA A 28 -9.25 -2.86 -13.01
N ILE A 29 -8.13 -2.14 -13.18
CA ILE A 29 -8.00 -0.75 -12.72
C ILE A 29 -8.98 0.15 -13.48
N ILE A 30 -9.07 0.03 -14.81
CA ILE A 30 -9.98 0.84 -15.63
C ILE A 30 -11.44 0.63 -15.20
N VAL A 31 -11.86 -0.63 -15.05
CA VAL A 31 -13.22 -0.96 -14.58
C VAL A 31 -13.45 -0.44 -13.16
N GLY A 32 -12.51 -0.65 -12.23
CA GLY A 32 -12.58 -0.12 -10.89
C GLY A 32 -12.66 1.41 -10.86
N SER A 33 -11.90 2.10 -11.72
CA SER A 33 -11.92 3.56 -11.84
C SER A 33 -13.25 4.08 -12.39
N ALA A 34 -13.84 3.38 -13.36
CA ALA A 34 -15.15 3.75 -13.91
C ALA A 34 -16.26 3.59 -12.84
N VAL A 35 -16.22 2.50 -12.05
CA VAL A 35 -17.14 2.32 -10.92
C VAL A 35 -16.93 3.42 -9.88
N SER A 36 -15.67 3.70 -9.49
CA SER A 36 -15.35 4.74 -8.51
C SER A 36 -15.79 6.13 -8.97
N PHE A 37 -15.70 6.42 -10.27
CA PHE A 37 -16.16 7.69 -10.83
C PHE A 37 -17.69 7.88 -10.68
N GLY A 38 -18.46 6.79 -10.76
CA GLY A 38 -19.91 6.82 -10.51
C GLY A 38 -20.27 7.18 -9.06
N TYR A 39 -19.37 6.93 -8.10
CA TYR A 39 -19.53 7.20 -6.66
C TYR A 39 -18.60 8.30 -6.15
N ILE A 40 -18.07 9.13 -7.05
CA ILE A 40 -16.98 10.06 -6.73
C ILE A 40 -17.35 11.08 -5.66
N ASP A 41 -18.58 11.58 -5.66
CA ASP A 41 -19.00 12.60 -4.70
C ASP A 41 -19.08 12.03 -3.26
N GLN A 42 -19.51 10.77 -3.11
CA GLN A 42 -19.51 10.05 -1.82
C GLN A 42 -18.07 9.78 -1.35
N ILE A 43 -17.19 9.37 -2.27
CA ILE A 43 -15.77 9.14 -1.96
C ILE A 43 -15.11 10.44 -1.50
N LEU A 44 -15.35 11.55 -2.19
CA LEU A 44 -14.83 12.86 -1.80
C LEU A 44 -15.34 13.30 -0.43
N GLU A 45 -16.62 13.06 -0.12
CA GLU A 45 -17.17 13.40 1.19
C GLU A 45 -16.46 12.63 2.32
N ILE A 46 -16.23 11.32 2.14
CA ILE A 46 -15.47 10.51 3.09
C ILE A 46 -14.04 11.06 3.24
N LEU A 47 -13.36 11.35 2.13
CA LEU A 47 -11.99 11.83 2.16
C LEU A 47 -11.84 13.26 2.71
N LEU A 48 -12.88 14.07 2.68
CA LEU A 48 -12.93 15.41 3.28
C LEU A 48 -13.31 15.37 4.76
N TYR A 49 -13.84 14.26 5.27
CA TYR A 49 -14.30 14.16 6.66
C TYR A 49 -13.20 14.50 7.70
N PRO A 50 -11.92 14.07 7.55
CA PRO A 50 -10.88 14.41 8.51
C PRO A 50 -10.65 15.92 8.68
N THR A 51 -10.90 16.74 7.65
CA THR A 51 -10.69 18.21 7.74
C THR A 51 -11.71 18.91 8.62
N LYS A 52 -12.88 18.27 8.86
CA LYS A 52 -13.94 18.82 9.69
C LYS A 52 -13.69 18.61 11.20
N ASN A 53 -12.78 17.71 11.57
CA ASN A 53 -12.52 17.27 12.94
C ASN A 53 -11.19 17.78 13.50
N THR A 54 -10.59 18.78 12.89
CA THR A 54 -9.36 19.44 13.40
C THR A 54 -9.70 20.53 14.40
N SER A 55 -8.83 20.75 15.39
CA SER A 55 -8.98 21.78 16.43
C SER A 55 -9.01 23.21 15.86
N SER A 56 -8.34 23.43 14.73
CA SER A 56 -8.36 24.68 13.98
C SER A 56 -9.10 24.51 12.66
N PRO A 57 -9.97 25.46 12.26
CA PRO A 57 -10.68 25.35 10.99
C PRO A 57 -9.72 25.32 9.80
N ILE A 58 -9.89 24.32 8.95
CA ILE A 58 -9.14 24.18 7.70
C ILE A 58 -10.05 24.58 6.55
N ASN A 59 -9.69 25.66 5.85
CA ASN A 59 -10.38 26.08 4.64
C ASN A 59 -9.70 25.52 3.41
N LEU A 60 -10.40 24.67 2.66
CA LEU A 60 -9.91 24.16 1.39
C LEU A 60 -10.36 25.03 0.23
N GLN A 61 -9.43 25.44 -0.62
CA GLN A 61 -9.68 26.31 -1.76
C GLN A 61 -9.28 25.65 -3.08
N VAL A 62 -10.12 25.85 -4.10
CA VAL A 62 -9.79 25.45 -5.47
C VAL A 62 -9.04 26.59 -6.13
N LEU A 63 -7.76 26.39 -6.43
CA LEU A 63 -6.87 27.44 -6.97
C LEU A 63 -6.77 27.42 -8.50
N SER A 64 -7.37 26.45 -9.18
CA SER A 64 -7.34 26.35 -10.64
C SER A 64 -8.72 26.01 -11.20
N VAL A 65 -9.05 26.56 -12.39
CA VAL A 65 -10.35 26.38 -13.03
C VAL A 65 -10.71 24.91 -13.24
N GLN A 66 -9.75 24.10 -13.69
CA GLN A 66 -9.92 22.65 -13.90
C GLN A 66 -9.66 21.80 -12.63
N GLY A 67 -9.38 22.43 -11.50
CA GLY A 67 -8.91 21.75 -10.30
C GLY A 67 -9.82 20.62 -9.82
N MET A 68 -11.12 20.91 -9.66
CA MET A 68 -12.10 19.90 -9.23
C MET A 68 -12.27 18.76 -10.22
N PHE A 69 -12.22 19.05 -11.52
CA PHE A 69 -12.31 18.02 -12.56
C PHE A 69 -11.12 17.04 -12.46
N LEU A 70 -9.90 17.57 -12.38
CA LEU A 70 -8.69 16.75 -12.25
C LEU A 70 -8.69 15.93 -10.94
N ILE A 71 -9.15 16.51 -9.82
CA ILE A 71 -9.28 15.80 -8.55
C ILE A 71 -10.25 14.62 -8.68
N LYS A 72 -11.43 14.82 -9.28
CA LYS A 72 -12.42 13.76 -9.47
C LYS A 72 -11.83 12.59 -10.28
N TRP A 73 -11.12 12.88 -11.36
CA TRP A 73 -10.42 11.86 -12.15
C TRP A 73 -9.32 11.15 -11.37
N PHE A 74 -8.47 11.91 -10.69
CA PHE A 74 -7.36 11.38 -9.90
C PHE A 74 -7.84 10.46 -8.77
N ILE A 75 -8.81 10.92 -7.98
CA ILE A 75 -9.36 10.13 -6.87
C ILE A 75 -10.11 8.89 -7.39
N SER A 76 -10.84 9.00 -8.50
CA SER A 76 -11.48 7.83 -9.12
C SER A 76 -10.47 6.78 -9.56
N PHE A 77 -9.32 7.20 -10.14
CA PHE A 77 -8.26 6.29 -10.53
C PHE A 77 -7.64 5.59 -9.31
N ILE A 78 -7.35 6.34 -8.25
CA ILE A 78 -6.77 5.78 -7.01
C ILE A 78 -7.75 4.84 -6.31
N SER A 79 -9.01 5.23 -6.18
CA SER A 79 -10.05 4.36 -5.60
C SER A 79 -10.26 3.11 -6.45
N GLY A 80 -10.23 3.25 -7.78
CA GLY A 80 -10.29 2.13 -8.71
C GLY A 80 -9.10 1.19 -8.58
N PHE A 81 -7.90 1.72 -8.37
CA PHE A 81 -6.70 0.93 -8.07
C PHE A 81 -6.89 0.12 -6.77
N ILE A 82 -7.41 0.74 -5.70
CA ILE A 82 -7.68 0.06 -4.42
C ILE A 82 -8.72 -1.06 -4.59
N ILE A 83 -9.80 -0.81 -5.35
CA ILE A 83 -10.82 -1.82 -5.65
C ILE A 83 -10.24 -2.97 -6.49
N ALA A 84 -9.35 -2.66 -7.44
CA ALA A 84 -8.70 -3.65 -8.29
C ALA A 84 -7.61 -4.47 -7.59
N LEU A 85 -7.15 -4.06 -6.39
CA LEU A 85 -6.04 -4.70 -5.66
C LEU A 85 -6.14 -6.22 -5.53
N PRO A 86 -7.28 -6.84 -5.20
CA PRO A 86 -7.37 -8.29 -5.13
C PRO A 86 -6.98 -8.95 -6.44
N VAL A 87 -7.41 -8.36 -7.57
CA VAL A 87 -7.06 -8.86 -8.90
C VAL A 87 -5.58 -8.63 -9.19
N LEU A 88 -5.04 -7.46 -8.86
CA LEU A 88 -3.62 -7.13 -9.05
C LEU A 88 -2.71 -8.10 -8.27
N ILE A 89 -3.02 -8.31 -6.99
CA ILE A 89 -2.26 -9.22 -6.13
C ILE A 89 -2.37 -10.65 -6.67
N PHE A 90 -3.55 -11.07 -7.12
CA PHE A 90 -3.74 -12.38 -7.71
C PHE A 90 -2.93 -12.56 -9.02
N GLN A 91 -2.93 -11.56 -9.91
CA GLN A 91 -2.13 -11.60 -11.14
C GLN A 91 -0.62 -11.63 -10.82
N PHE A 92 -0.19 -10.82 -9.85
CA PHE A 92 1.20 -10.83 -9.38
C PHE A 92 1.58 -12.19 -8.79
N TRP A 93 0.74 -12.75 -7.91
CA TRP A 93 0.98 -14.07 -7.34
C TRP A 93 1.08 -15.15 -8.42
N GLN A 94 0.17 -15.17 -9.38
CA GLN A 94 0.22 -16.13 -10.46
C GLN A 94 1.47 -16.00 -11.33
N PHE A 95 2.03 -14.79 -11.47
CA PHE A 95 3.28 -14.56 -12.17
C PHE A 95 4.48 -15.13 -11.40
N VAL A 96 4.47 -15.04 -10.08
CA VAL A 96 5.54 -15.57 -9.22
C VAL A 96 5.40 -17.09 -9.00
N ALA A 97 4.18 -17.63 -9.04
CA ALA A 97 3.88 -19.03 -8.74
C ALA A 97 4.63 -20.08 -9.56
N PRO A 98 4.99 -19.90 -10.85
CA PRO A 98 5.81 -20.86 -11.58
C PRO A 98 7.19 -21.10 -10.95
N GLY A 99 7.77 -20.08 -10.30
CA GLY A 99 9.03 -20.18 -9.56
C GLY A 99 8.95 -20.88 -8.20
N LEU A 100 7.73 -21.23 -7.75
CA LEU A 100 7.49 -21.88 -6.45
C LEU A 100 7.31 -23.39 -6.60
N LYS A 101 7.69 -24.14 -5.55
CA LYS A 101 7.47 -25.59 -5.49
C LYS A 101 5.98 -25.93 -5.52
N ILE A 102 5.64 -27.11 -6.04
CA ILE A 102 4.25 -27.59 -6.20
C ILE A 102 3.45 -27.50 -4.89
N ASN A 103 4.09 -27.80 -3.77
CA ASN A 103 3.47 -27.74 -2.44
C ASN A 103 3.21 -26.29 -1.95
N GLU A 104 3.83 -25.29 -2.55
CA GLU A 104 3.72 -23.87 -2.16
C GLU A 104 2.60 -23.17 -2.94
N LYS A 105 2.21 -23.71 -4.10
CA LYS A 105 1.11 -23.16 -4.93
C LYS A 105 -0.25 -23.15 -4.23
N LYS A 106 -0.48 -24.05 -3.26
CA LYS A 106 -1.71 -24.09 -2.45
C LYS A 106 -1.93 -22.84 -1.58
N TYR A 107 -0.87 -22.05 -1.33
CA TYR A 107 -0.96 -20.84 -0.53
C TYR A 107 -1.37 -19.59 -1.33
N ALA A 108 -1.66 -19.71 -2.64
CA ALA A 108 -2.03 -18.57 -3.49
C ALA A 108 -3.24 -17.79 -2.94
N PHE A 109 -4.34 -18.48 -2.66
CA PHE A 109 -5.56 -17.83 -2.16
C PHE A 109 -5.37 -17.19 -0.77
N PRO A 110 -4.82 -17.89 0.24
CA PRO A 110 -4.50 -17.26 1.52
C PRO A 110 -3.61 -16.02 1.38
N VAL A 111 -2.57 -16.06 0.55
CA VAL A 111 -1.67 -14.93 0.35
C VAL A 111 -2.39 -13.73 -0.26
N VAL A 112 -3.23 -13.94 -1.28
CA VAL A 112 -4.03 -12.86 -1.89
C VAL A 112 -4.96 -12.25 -0.84
N PHE A 113 -5.66 -13.07 -0.07
CA PHE A 113 -6.57 -12.60 0.98
C PHE A 113 -5.84 -11.81 2.08
N PHE A 114 -4.72 -12.34 2.60
CA PHE A 114 -3.92 -11.65 3.61
C PHE A 114 -3.30 -10.36 3.07
N SER A 115 -2.80 -10.35 1.83
CA SER A 115 -2.29 -9.13 1.19
C SER A 115 -3.37 -8.06 1.09
N PHE A 116 -4.54 -8.40 0.59
CA PHE A 116 -5.63 -7.44 0.46
C PHE A 116 -6.08 -6.90 1.82
N THR A 117 -6.27 -7.79 2.79
CA THR A 117 -6.64 -7.40 4.16
C THR A 117 -5.57 -6.52 4.80
N SER A 118 -4.29 -6.88 4.68
CA SER A 118 -3.17 -6.10 5.19
C SER A 118 -3.10 -4.71 4.56
N PHE A 119 -3.34 -4.61 3.24
CA PHE A 119 -3.41 -3.32 2.56
C PHE A 119 -4.55 -2.45 3.10
N LEU A 120 -5.75 -3.01 3.26
CA LEU A 120 -6.89 -2.28 3.81
C LEU A 120 -6.65 -1.81 5.25
N ILE A 121 -5.99 -2.63 6.08
CA ILE A 121 -5.59 -2.24 7.44
C ILE A 121 -4.61 -1.06 7.36
N GLY A 122 -3.63 -1.08 6.44
CA GLY A 122 -2.70 0.01 6.23
C GLY A 122 -3.38 1.30 5.77
N VAL A 123 -4.29 1.21 4.80
CA VAL A 123 -5.11 2.36 4.36
C VAL A 123 -5.98 2.89 5.50
N SER A 124 -6.61 2.01 6.29
CA SER A 124 -7.42 2.41 7.45
C SER A 124 -6.55 3.10 8.51
N PHE A 125 -5.36 2.58 8.80
CA PHE A 125 -4.39 3.23 9.69
C PHE A 125 -4.01 4.63 9.17
N GLY A 126 -3.72 4.74 7.88
CA GLY A 126 -3.45 6.02 7.23
C GLY A 126 -4.60 7.02 7.41
N TYR A 127 -5.82 6.57 7.14
CA TYR A 127 -7.02 7.41 7.18
C TYR A 127 -7.43 7.84 8.60
N PHE A 128 -7.48 6.90 9.56
CA PHE A 128 -7.99 7.18 10.90
C PHE A 128 -6.93 7.72 11.86
N ILE A 129 -5.66 7.48 11.59
CA ILE A 129 -4.57 7.86 12.49
C ILE A 129 -3.66 8.88 11.85
N LEU A 130 -2.99 8.55 10.72
CA LEU A 130 -1.96 9.44 10.17
C LEU A 130 -2.51 10.76 9.65
N ILE A 131 -3.63 10.73 8.90
CA ILE A 131 -4.21 11.96 8.34
C ILE A 131 -4.63 12.93 9.45
N PRO A 132 -5.45 12.55 10.45
CA PRO A 132 -5.82 13.46 11.52
C PRO A 132 -4.62 14.04 12.27
N PHE A 133 -3.64 13.22 12.62
CA PHE A 133 -2.43 13.69 13.31
C PHE A 133 -1.62 14.68 12.46
N SER A 134 -1.45 14.40 11.16
CA SER A 134 -0.73 15.30 10.26
C SER A 134 -1.47 16.63 10.07
N LEU A 135 -2.80 16.58 9.92
CA LEU A 135 -3.60 17.80 9.77
C LEU A 135 -3.58 18.64 11.05
N GLU A 136 -3.67 18.02 12.22
CA GLU A 136 -3.57 18.72 13.51
C GLU A 136 -2.20 19.37 13.68
N PHE A 137 -1.13 18.65 13.34
CA PHE A 137 0.23 19.18 13.37
C PHE A 137 0.36 20.41 12.46
N PHE A 138 -0.02 20.32 11.18
CA PHE A 138 0.08 21.43 10.25
C PHE A 138 -0.82 22.61 10.63
N SER A 139 -2.00 22.36 11.14
CA SER A 139 -2.91 23.40 11.60
C SER A 139 -2.38 24.15 12.85
N SER A 140 -1.63 23.44 13.71
CA SER A 140 -1.05 24.00 14.94
C SER A 140 0.18 24.89 14.70
N ILE A 141 0.88 24.70 13.59
CA ILE A 141 2.06 25.54 13.25
C ILE A 141 1.68 26.95 12.85
N SER A 142 0.43 27.13 12.37
CA SER A 142 -0.06 28.46 11.98
C SER A 142 -0.08 29.39 13.19
N SER A 143 0.65 30.49 13.10
CA SER A 143 0.56 31.58 14.08
C SER A 143 -0.81 32.25 13.94
N GLY A 144 -1.46 32.64 15.06
CA GLY A 144 -2.81 33.21 15.06
C GLY A 144 -3.04 34.46 14.20
N HIS A 145 -2.04 34.89 13.44
CA HIS A 145 -2.11 36.00 12.48
C HIS A 145 -2.26 35.56 11.03
N VAL A 146 -2.26 34.25 10.73
CA VAL A 146 -2.35 33.70 9.37
C VAL A 146 -3.47 32.68 9.29
N GLU A 147 -4.38 32.86 8.35
CA GLU A 147 -5.45 31.88 8.09
C GLU A 147 -4.92 30.62 7.39
N ASN A 148 -5.37 29.46 7.84
CA ASN A 148 -5.02 28.16 7.23
C ASN A 148 -5.87 27.91 5.98
N ASN A 149 -5.44 28.44 4.85
CA ASN A 149 -6.03 28.21 3.54
C ASN A 149 -5.21 27.21 2.75
N PHE A 150 -5.70 25.96 2.64
CA PHE A 150 -5.00 24.91 1.91
C PHE A 150 -5.58 24.71 0.50
N SER A 151 -4.70 24.45 -0.46
CA SER A 151 -5.15 24.03 -1.77
C SER A 151 -5.76 22.63 -1.72
N ILE A 152 -6.96 22.46 -2.25
CA ILE A 152 -7.65 21.18 -2.30
C ILE A 152 -6.88 20.14 -3.13
N GLN A 153 -6.13 20.56 -4.17
CA GLN A 153 -5.29 19.67 -4.97
C GLN A 153 -4.12 19.10 -4.15
N TYR A 154 -3.43 19.97 -3.38
CA TYR A 154 -2.35 19.54 -2.51
C TYR A 154 -2.86 18.63 -1.38
N TYR A 155 -4.04 18.94 -0.82
CA TYR A 155 -4.68 18.09 0.17
C TYR A 155 -4.93 16.67 -0.35
N PHE A 156 -5.58 16.52 -1.52
CA PHE A 156 -5.85 15.19 -2.07
C PHE A 156 -4.59 14.46 -2.52
N SER A 157 -3.59 15.17 -3.04
CA SER A 157 -2.29 14.58 -3.36
C SER A 157 -1.60 14.03 -2.11
N PHE A 158 -1.55 14.82 -1.04
CA PHE A 158 -1.01 14.44 0.27
C PHE A 158 -1.74 13.21 0.83
N LEU A 159 -3.06 13.28 0.90
CA LEU A 159 -3.90 12.20 1.40
C LEU A 159 -3.68 10.89 0.63
N THR A 160 -3.69 10.97 -0.70
CA THR A 160 -3.47 9.80 -1.57
C THR A 160 -2.10 9.17 -1.36
N TRP A 161 -1.04 10.00 -1.33
CA TRP A 161 0.33 9.55 -1.10
C TRP A 161 0.46 8.81 0.23
N LEU A 162 -0.15 9.38 1.29
CA LEU A 162 -0.10 8.83 2.63
C LEU A 162 -0.91 7.53 2.75
N LEU A 163 -2.11 7.46 2.17
CA LEU A 163 -2.94 6.24 2.18
C LEU A 163 -2.31 5.10 1.39
N LEU A 164 -1.83 5.37 0.17
CA LEU A 164 -1.17 4.36 -0.66
C LEU A 164 0.15 3.91 -0.02
N GLY A 165 0.93 4.85 0.49
CA GLY A 165 2.19 4.55 1.18
C GLY A 165 1.96 3.65 2.40
N ALA A 166 1.00 3.99 3.26
CA ALA A 166 0.62 3.17 4.40
C ALA A 166 0.16 1.77 3.95
N GLY A 167 -0.73 1.69 2.95
CA GLY A 167 -1.20 0.42 2.40
C GLY A 167 -0.07 -0.46 1.86
N LEU A 168 0.88 0.12 1.11
CA LEU A 168 2.02 -0.60 0.55
C LEU A 168 2.99 -1.10 1.63
N ILE A 169 3.26 -0.29 2.65
CA ILE A 169 4.15 -0.69 3.75
C ILE A 169 3.56 -1.84 4.56
N PHE A 170 2.25 -1.87 4.73
CA PHE A 170 1.57 -2.98 5.38
C PHE A 170 1.67 -4.31 4.60
N GLN A 171 2.26 -4.30 3.38
CA GLN A 171 2.63 -5.52 2.64
C GLN A 171 3.93 -6.18 3.14
N LEU A 172 4.71 -5.55 4.03
CA LEU A 172 5.97 -6.10 4.53
C LEU A 172 5.88 -7.56 5.03
N PRO A 173 4.88 -7.98 5.83
CA PRO A 173 4.76 -9.38 6.24
C PRO A 173 4.52 -10.34 5.09
N VAL A 174 3.79 -9.91 4.06
CA VAL A 174 3.51 -10.73 2.88
C VAL A 174 4.76 -10.87 2.00
N ILE A 175 5.50 -9.78 1.82
CA ILE A 175 6.80 -9.81 1.13
C ILE A 175 7.78 -10.72 1.86
N ALA A 176 7.83 -10.63 3.20
CA ALA A 176 8.66 -11.52 4.01
C ALA A 176 8.25 -12.99 3.87
N LEU A 177 6.94 -13.28 3.80
CA LEU A 177 6.42 -14.61 3.52
C LEU A 177 6.94 -15.14 2.19
N LEU A 178 6.81 -14.36 1.11
CA LEU A 178 7.26 -14.74 -0.22
C LEU A 178 8.77 -15.00 -0.26
N LEU A 179 9.56 -14.08 0.27
CA LEU A 179 11.03 -14.20 0.29
C LEU A 179 11.48 -15.37 1.19
N SER A 180 10.76 -15.68 2.25
CA SER A 180 11.02 -16.86 3.08
C SER A 180 10.63 -18.16 2.37
N ALA A 181 9.53 -18.13 1.60
CA ALA A 181 9.10 -19.29 0.82
C ALA A 181 10.15 -19.69 -0.23
N ILE A 182 10.78 -18.74 -0.91
CA ILE A 182 11.87 -19.01 -1.85
C ILE A 182 13.24 -19.21 -1.17
N GLY A 183 13.34 -19.07 0.15
CA GLY A 183 14.54 -19.31 0.93
C GLY A 183 15.54 -18.13 1.00
N LEU A 184 15.17 -16.95 0.50
CA LEU A 184 16.02 -15.75 0.55
C LEU A 184 16.02 -15.10 1.94
N LEU A 185 14.92 -15.19 2.69
CA LEU A 185 14.82 -14.68 4.07
C LEU A 185 14.72 -15.81 5.07
N THR A 186 15.54 -15.72 6.12
CA THR A 186 15.49 -16.65 7.26
C THR A 186 15.30 -15.88 8.56
N PRO A 187 14.65 -16.47 9.60
CA PRO A 187 14.45 -15.79 10.89
C PRO A 187 15.76 -15.35 11.54
N PRO A 188 16.85 -16.16 11.55
CA PRO A 188 18.14 -15.72 12.08
C PRO A 188 18.71 -14.50 11.38
N PHE A 189 18.62 -14.46 10.03
CA PHE A 189 19.04 -13.32 9.23
C PHE A 189 18.27 -12.06 9.61
N MET A 190 16.94 -12.11 9.64
CA MET A 190 16.10 -10.96 10.00
C MET A 190 16.40 -10.48 11.43
N ARG A 191 16.58 -11.40 12.39
CA ARG A 191 16.92 -11.04 13.79
C ARG A 191 18.28 -10.36 13.90
N HIS A 192 19.27 -10.82 13.14
CA HIS A 192 20.60 -10.22 13.11
C HIS A 192 20.58 -8.77 12.60
N TYR A 193 19.76 -8.49 11.57
CA TYR A 193 19.68 -7.18 10.93
C TYR A 193 18.60 -6.24 11.52
N ARG A 194 18.02 -6.55 12.69
CA ARG A 194 16.98 -5.71 13.34
C ARG A 194 17.35 -4.24 13.43
N ARG A 195 18.57 -3.93 13.87
CA ARG A 195 19.04 -2.53 14.04
C ARG A 195 19.06 -1.78 12.72
N HIS A 196 19.52 -2.43 11.66
CA HIS A 196 19.54 -1.85 10.32
C HIS A 196 18.12 -1.68 9.77
N SER A 197 17.24 -2.64 9.99
CA SER A 197 15.85 -2.56 9.58
C SER A 197 15.10 -1.40 10.24
N ILE A 198 15.35 -1.12 11.53
CA ILE A 198 14.77 0.05 12.19
C ILE A 198 15.21 1.35 11.51
N VAL A 199 16.48 1.49 11.14
CA VAL A 199 16.97 2.67 10.42
C VAL A 199 16.29 2.78 9.05
N VAL A 200 16.18 1.69 8.31
CA VAL A 200 15.47 1.65 7.02
C VAL A 200 13.99 2.00 7.19
N ILE A 201 13.34 1.52 8.24
CA ILE A 201 11.94 1.84 8.57
C ILE A 201 11.77 3.34 8.82
N LEU A 202 12.66 3.96 9.58
CA LEU A 202 12.63 5.41 9.83
C LEU A 202 12.80 6.21 8.53
N ILE A 203 13.72 5.80 7.67
CA ILE A 203 13.91 6.40 6.35
C ILE A 203 12.64 6.24 5.50
N LEU A 204 12.06 5.04 5.41
CA LEU A 204 10.84 4.80 4.67
C LEU A 204 9.66 5.62 5.21
N SER A 205 9.52 5.70 6.54
CA SER A 205 8.51 6.54 7.17
C SER A 205 8.66 8.02 6.77
N SER A 206 9.90 8.54 6.75
CA SER A 206 10.20 9.90 6.33
C SER A 206 9.87 10.20 4.86
N PHE A 207 9.92 9.20 3.98
CA PHE A 207 9.52 9.36 2.58
C PHE A 207 8.00 9.38 2.38
N ILE A 208 7.25 8.68 3.23
CA ILE A 208 5.80 8.52 3.09
C ILE A 208 5.05 9.61 3.82
N THR A 209 5.50 9.93 5.03
CA THR A 209 4.91 11.03 5.78
C THR A 209 5.49 12.37 5.32
N PRO A 210 4.72 13.47 5.46
CA PRO A 210 5.30 14.81 5.30
C PRO A 210 6.54 14.97 6.18
N PRO A 211 7.40 15.97 5.92
CA PRO A 211 8.59 16.21 6.69
C PRO A 211 8.27 16.75 8.10
N ASP A 212 7.47 16.03 8.87
CA ASP A 212 7.17 16.31 10.27
C ASP A 212 7.60 15.14 11.18
N PRO A 213 8.32 15.42 12.28
CA PRO A 213 8.83 14.37 13.17
C PRO A 213 7.73 13.54 13.84
N VAL A 214 6.57 14.12 14.07
CA VAL A 214 5.47 13.48 14.79
C VAL A 214 4.84 12.37 13.94
N SER A 215 4.42 12.69 12.69
CA SER A 215 3.86 11.69 11.78
C SER A 215 4.87 10.61 11.41
N MET A 216 6.16 10.98 11.26
CA MET A 216 7.24 10.02 11.03
C MET A 216 7.34 8.99 12.17
N LEU A 217 7.31 9.44 13.44
CA LEU A 217 7.38 8.55 14.60
C LEU A 217 6.11 7.69 14.72
N ILE A 218 4.92 8.27 14.52
CA ILE A 218 3.65 7.54 14.54
C ILE A 218 3.63 6.46 13.48
N MET A 219 4.14 6.75 12.27
CA MET A 219 4.24 5.77 11.19
C MET A 219 5.29 4.68 11.48
N SER A 220 6.41 5.02 12.08
CA SER A 220 7.49 4.06 12.34
C SER A 220 7.10 2.98 13.34
N PHE A 221 6.25 3.28 14.32
CA PHE A 221 5.83 2.33 15.35
C PHE A 221 5.12 1.08 14.79
N PRO A 222 4.04 1.19 14.00
CA PRO A 222 3.43 0.02 13.39
C PRO A 222 4.37 -0.70 12.41
N LEU A 223 5.27 0.01 11.75
CA LEU A 223 6.26 -0.60 10.85
C LEU A 223 7.23 -1.53 11.59
N ILE A 224 7.68 -1.11 12.77
CA ILE A 224 8.52 -1.98 13.63
C ILE A 224 7.73 -3.21 14.06
N LEU A 225 6.45 -3.06 14.44
CA LEU A 225 5.58 -4.19 14.75
C LEU A 225 5.40 -5.13 13.54
N LEU A 226 5.16 -4.58 12.35
CA LEU A 226 5.05 -5.37 11.12
C LEU A 226 6.35 -6.10 10.78
N TYR A 227 7.50 -5.51 11.07
CA TYR A 227 8.79 -6.19 10.91
C TYR A 227 8.92 -7.39 11.87
N GLU A 228 8.55 -7.24 13.15
CA GLU A 228 8.55 -8.37 14.10
C GLU A 228 7.54 -9.45 13.70
N LEU A 229 6.35 -9.07 13.23
CA LEU A 229 5.37 -10.01 12.65
C LEU A 229 5.97 -10.75 11.45
N SER A 230 6.72 -10.04 10.60
CA SER A 230 7.41 -10.63 9.44
C SER A 230 8.45 -11.70 9.85
N ILE A 231 9.15 -11.48 10.96
CA ILE A 231 10.06 -12.51 11.54
C ILE A 231 9.26 -13.75 11.98
N GLY A 232 8.10 -13.54 12.61
CA GLY A 232 7.19 -14.62 12.99
C GLY A 232 6.69 -15.42 11.78
N VAL A 233 6.25 -14.74 10.74
CA VAL A 233 5.83 -15.35 9.48
C VAL A 233 6.96 -16.15 8.84
N SER A 234 8.16 -15.57 8.76
CA SER A 234 9.35 -16.26 8.24
C SER A 234 9.68 -17.52 9.05
N TRP A 235 9.51 -17.49 10.38
CA TRP A 235 9.75 -18.64 11.25
C TRP A 235 8.75 -19.78 10.96
N ILE A 236 7.47 -19.48 10.81
CA ILE A 236 6.42 -20.48 10.48
C ILE A 236 6.73 -21.15 9.14
N VAL A 237 7.11 -20.37 8.12
CA VAL A 237 7.41 -20.88 6.79
C VAL A 237 8.66 -21.78 6.82
N ASN A 238 9.73 -21.38 7.52
CA ASN A 238 10.96 -22.14 7.56
C ASN A 238 10.86 -23.39 8.44
N ARG A 239 10.04 -23.39 9.50
CA ARG A 239 9.78 -24.57 10.34
C ARG A 239 9.18 -25.73 9.56
N ASN A 240 8.36 -25.45 8.56
CA ASN A 240 7.73 -26.47 7.72
C ASN A 240 8.67 -27.03 6.64
N LYS A 241 9.91 -26.53 6.54
CA LYS A 241 10.92 -26.97 5.56
C LYS A 241 12.01 -27.86 6.17
N THR A 242 12.16 -27.84 7.52
CA THR A 242 12.96 -28.77 8.30
C THR A 242 12.12 -29.93 8.75
#